data_296159a431b9c3da5ffc5111da453d42
#
_entry.id   296159a431b9c3da5ffc5111da453d42
#
_cell.length_a   1.000
_cell.length_b   1.000
_cell.length_c   1.000
_cell.angle_alpha   90.00
_cell.angle_beta   90.00
_cell.angle_gamma   90.00
#
_symmetry.space_group_name_H-M   'P 1'
#
loop_
_entity.id
_entity.type
_entity.pdbx_description
1 polymer ?
#
loop_
_entity_poly.entity_id
_entity_poly.type
_entity_poly.pdbx_seq_one_letter_code
_entity_poly.pdbx_strand_id
1 'polypeptide(L)'
;MIYLDYSANTPADPAVLEAFCRTEQTYPGNPNSVHCAGQAARQEMARVTESIAGLLGVRPGEIIYTSGASESNNLAIKGIAQAARHTGRHIISTALEHSSVGGSLSALQAQGYEIDLVDINRDGTIDLEQLDSLLRKDTVLVSVCAVDSELGTVQPIRQIGALLKNYPNCRLHVDATQAVGKTPLVLDGVDTMSIAPHKFYGLNGSGLLVKRKDLVIEPQIHGGASTTLYRSGTPALALAVSTEKALELALTNQAQRVETVRELNRQLRAALGAYPQVRFNSPENAVPHILNLSVAGVKGTVFQRALSERGICVSVKSACSAEGTPSKAVFAVSRDRKNALSSWRISLSHLATQEEIAQFLQAFGQCVQTLAPKKA
;
A
#
# COMPACT_ATOMS: atom_id res chain seq x y z
N MET A 1 -14.27 -4.75 -21.52
CA MET A 1 -13.31 -5.18 -20.48
C MET A 1 -13.76 -4.57 -19.17
N ILE A 2 -13.90 -5.36 -18.14
CA ILE A 2 -14.30 -4.91 -16.79
C ILE A 2 -13.07 -4.96 -15.90
N TYR A 3 -12.67 -3.81 -15.34
CA TYR A 3 -11.46 -3.70 -14.53
C TYR A 3 -11.82 -3.63 -13.04
N LEU A 4 -11.57 -4.71 -12.32
CA LEU A 4 -11.80 -4.84 -10.87
C LEU A 4 -10.50 -5.17 -10.12
N ASP A 5 -9.38 -4.59 -10.55
CA ASP A 5 -8.05 -4.77 -9.95
C ASP A 5 -7.38 -3.44 -9.55
N TYR A 6 -8.19 -2.49 -9.06
CA TYR A 6 -7.74 -1.15 -8.67
C TYR A 6 -6.72 -1.12 -7.52
N SER A 7 -6.60 -2.18 -6.73
CA SER A 7 -5.52 -2.29 -5.72
C SER A 7 -4.17 -2.63 -6.35
N ALA A 8 -4.13 -3.19 -7.58
CA ALA A 8 -2.87 -3.40 -8.30
C ALA A 8 -2.41 -2.09 -8.96
N ASN A 9 -3.29 -1.38 -9.65
CA ASN A 9 -3.05 -0.08 -10.24
C ASN A 9 -4.35 0.66 -10.49
N THR A 10 -4.35 1.98 -10.36
CA THR A 10 -5.48 2.83 -10.77
C THR A 10 -5.15 3.55 -12.08
N PRO A 11 -6.13 3.84 -12.95
CA PRO A 11 -5.91 4.77 -14.05
C PRO A 11 -5.54 6.14 -13.48
N ALA A 12 -4.64 6.87 -14.15
CA ALA A 12 -4.32 8.23 -13.74
C ALA A 12 -5.54 9.15 -13.96
N ASP A 13 -5.82 10.01 -12.99
CA ASP A 13 -6.87 11.01 -13.11
C ASP A 13 -6.49 12.01 -14.23
N PRO A 14 -7.41 12.41 -15.13
CA PRO A 14 -7.13 13.38 -16.19
C PRO A 14 -6.48 14.68 -15.70
N ALA A 15 -6.92 15.22 -14.54
CA ALA A 15 -6.33 16.42 -13.96
C ALA A 15 -4.89 16.20 -13.47
N VAL A 16 -4.53 14.98 -13.08
CA VAL A 16 -3.15 14.60 -12.71
C VAL A 16 -2.26 14.55 -13.96
N LEU A 17 -2.76 13.99 -15.06
CA LEU A 17 -2.06 13.97 -16.35
C LEU A 17 -1.84 15.37 -16.90
N GLU A 18 -2.86 16.22 -16.84
CA GLU A 18 -2.78 17.62 -17.26
C GLU A 18 -1.73 18.39 -16.43
N ALA A 19 -1.75 18.24 -15.11
CA ALA A 19 -0.79 18.87 -14.21
C ALA A 19 0.65 18.44 -14.52
N PHE A 20 0.88 17.15 -14.79
CA PHE A 20 2.17 16.63 -15.21
C PHE A 20 2.64 17.25 -16.54
N CYS A 21 1.83 17.17 -17.60
CA CYS A 21 2.19 17.67 -18.93
C CYS A 21 2.45 19.19 -18.92
N ARG A 22 1.60 19.97 -18.24
CA ARG A 22 1.79 21.41 -18.10
C ARG A 22 3.09 21.77 -17.40
N THR A 23 3.44 21.04 -16.35
CA THR A 23 4.68 21.27 -15.58
C THR A 23 5.92 20.99 -16.41
N GLU A 24 5.96 19.87 -17.16
CA GLU A 24 7.07 19.54 -18.07
C GLU A 24 7.28 20.62 -19.14
N GLN A 25 6.20 21.19 -19.67
CA GLN A 25 6.26 22.26 -20.67
C GLN A 25 6.68 23.62 -20.06
N THR A 26 6.31 23.89 -18.81
CA THR A 26 6.53 25.20 -18.17
C THR A 26 7.91 25.32 -17.54
N TYR A 27 8.45 24.23 -16.99
CA TYR A 27 9.69 24.23 -16.20
C TYR A 27 10.77 23.32 -16.79
N PRO A 28 11.42 23.72 -17.91
CA PRO A 28 12.46 22.90 -18.54
C PRO A 28 13.79 22.90 -17.76
N GLY A 29 13.92 23.74 -16.74
CA GLY A 29 15.17 23.91 -15.97
C GLY A 29 15.34 22.83 -14.89
N ASN A 30 16.59 22.36 -14.74
CA ASN A 30 16.92 21.52 -13.60
C ASN A 30 16.85 22.34 -12.29
N PRO A 31 16.07 21.93 -11.28
CA PRO A 31 15.95 22.67 -10.00
C PRO A 31 17.29 22.89 -9.28
N ASN A 32 18.33 22.12 -9.58
CA ASN A 32 19.69 22.30 -9.00
C ASN A 32 20.53 23.34 -9.73
N SER A 33 20.09 23.84 -10.90
CA SER A 33 20.82 24.87 -11.66
C SER A 33 20.64 26.25 -11.04
N VAL A 34 21.68 27.09 -11.19
CA VAL A 34 21.72 28.46 -10.61
C VAL A 34 21.12 29.53 -11.52
N HIS A 35 20.88 29.23 -12.81
CA HIS A 35 20.27 30.17 -13.76
C HIS A 35 18.75 30.30 -13.53
N CYS A 36 18.14 31.32 -14.14
CA CYS A 36 16.74 31.70 -13.91
C CYS A 36 15.73 30.54 -14.07
N ALA A 37 15.88 29.69 -15.12
CA ALA A 37 15.00 28.56 -15.33
C ALA A 37 15.13 27.48 -14.21
N GLY A 38 16.35 27.24 -13.70
CA GLY A 38 16.56 26.35 -12.56
C GLY A 38 15.99 26.90 -11.25
N GLN A 39 16.13 28.22 -11.05
CA GLN A 39 15.56 28.90 -9.88
C GLN A 39 14.03 28.85 -9.90
N ALA A 40 13.37 29.05 -11.06
CA ALA A 40 11.92 28.92 -11.20
C ALA A 40 11.43 27.50 -10.88
N ALA A 41 12.13 26.48 -11.42
CA ALA A 41 11.80 25.09 -11.13
C ALA A 41 12.01 24.73 -9.64
N ARG A 42 13.04 25.31 -8.99
CA ARG A 42 13.29 25.14 -7.55
C ARG A 42 12.19 25.77 -6.69
N GLN A 43 11.76 26.97 -7.04
CA GLN A 43 10.68 27.65 -6.33
C GLN A 43 9.37 26.86 -6.43
N GLU A 44 9.04 26.33 -7.62
CA GLU A 44 7.86 25.49 -7.80
C GLU A 44 8.00 24.18 -7.01
N MET A 45 9.18 23.56 -7.00
CA MET A 45 9.42 22.34 -6.18
C MET A 45 9.21 22.59 -4.69
N ALA A 46 9.65 23.78 -4.19
CA ALA A 46 9.42 24.16 -2.80
C ALA A 46 7.93 24.34 -2.50
N ARG A 47 7.20 25.10 -3.37
CA ARG A 47 5.75 25.28 -3.26
C ARG A 47 4.99 23.94 -3.20
N VAL A 48 5.30 23.05 -4.13
CA VAL A 48 4.68 21.71 -4.20
C VAL A 48 4.97 20.90 -2.94
N THR A 49 6.21 20.95 -2.43
CA THR A 49 6.60 20.23 -1.22
C THR A 49 5.87 20.77 0.01
N GLU A 50 5.70 22.12 0.11
CA GLU A 50 4.89 22.74 1.16
C GLU A 50 3.42 22.31 1.09
N SER A 51 2.84 22.27 -0.11
CA SER A 51 1.46 21.86 -0.34
C SER A 51 1.25 20.38 0.04
N ILE A 52 2.12 19.47 -0.42
CA ILE A 52 2.08 18.04 -0.05
C ILE A 52 2.21 17.87 1.47
N ALA A 53 3.12 18.60 2.09
CA ALA A 53 3.32 18.55 3.53
C ALA A 53 2.06 19.02 4.28
N GLY A 54 1.43 20.10 3.82
CA GLY A 54 0.16 20.59 4.35
C GLY A 54 -0.98 19.58 4.22
N LEU A 55 -1.12 18.94 3.05
CA LEU A 55 -2.12 17.89 2.81
C LEU A 55 -1.94 16.67 3.73
N LEU A 56 -0.69 16.33 4.05
CA LEU A 56 -0.36 15.19 4.91
C LEU A 56 -0.24 15.57 6.40
N GLY A 57 -0.30 16.85 6.77
CA GLY A 57 -0.14 17.33 8.15
C GLY A 57 1.28 17.13 8.70
N VAL A 58 2.31 17.29 7.84
CA VAL A 58 3.73 17.12 8.20
C VAL A 58 4.53 18.37 7.80
N ARG A 59 5.83 18.40 8.07
CA ARG A 59 6.72 19.52 7.66
C ARG A 59 7.29 19.28 6.26
N PRO A 60 7.56 20.32 5.46
CA PRO A 60 8.18 20.15 4.13
C PRO A 60 9.48 19.34 4.14
N GLY A 61 10.34 19.54 5.12
CA GLY A 61 11.58 18.78 5.29
C GLY A 61 11.41 17.31 5.71
N GLU A 62 10.19 16.86 5.94
CA GLU A 62 9.84 15.46 6.22
C GLU A 62 9.42 14.69 4.96
N ILE A 63 9.33 15.36 3.79
CA ILE A 63 8.97 14.73 2.51
C ILE A 63 10.23 14.32 1.75
N ILE A 64 10.31 13.06 1.37
CA ILE A 64 11.34 12.52 0.48
C ILE A 64 10.65 11.94 -0.75
N TYR A 65 10.99 12.44 -1.93
CA TYR A 65 10.50 11.93 -3.21
C TYR A 65 11.25 10.66 -3.60
N THR A 66 10.51 9.66 -4.04
CA THR A 66 11.02 8.34 -4.46
C THR A 66 10.38 7.92 -5.78
N SER A 67 10.81 6.81 -6.35
CA SER A 67 10.22 6.23 -7.56
C SER A 67 8.98 5.38 -7.28
N GLY A 68 8.58 5.21 -6.02
CA GLY A 68 7.43 4.42 -5.59
C GLY A 68 7.58 3.88 -4.18
N ALA A 69 6.52 3.24 -3.66
CA ALA A 69 6.54 2.68 -2.31
C ALA A 69 7.64 1.62 -2.11
N SER A 70 8.03 0.89 -3.15
CA SER A 70 9.12 -0.09 -3.03
C SER A 70 10.45 0.58 -2.69
N GLU A 71 10.79 1.71 -3.30
CA GLU A 71 11.97 2.50 -2.91
C GLU A 71 11.77 3.10 -1.52
N SER A 72 10.60 3.66 -1.22
CA SER A 72 10.30 4.25 0.10
C SER A 72 10.45 3.23 1.22
N ASN A 73 9.91 2.01 1.06
CA ASN A 73 10.02 0.93 2.03
C ASN A 73 11.48 0.48 2.23
N ASN A 74 12.26 0.33 1.13
CA ASN A 74 13.67 -0.01 1.22
C ASN A 74 14.48 1.08 1.94
N LEU A 75 14.24 2.36 1.59
CA LEU A 75 14.92 3.49 2.22
C LEU A 75 14.59 3.57 3.72
N ALA A 76 13.32 3.43 4.09
CA ALA A 76 12.91 3.48 5.49
C ALA A 76 13.47 2.30 6.27
N ILE A 77 13.18 1.06 5.86
CA ILE A 77 13.50 -0.15 6.61
C ILE A 77 15.01 -0.34 6.73
N LYS A 78 15.72 -0.31 5.60
CA LYS A 78 17.18 -0.49 5.60
C LYS A 78 17.88 0.72 6.21
N GLY A 79 17.42 1.93 5.90
CA GLY A 79 18.00 3.17 6.43
C GLY A 79 17.89 3.29 7.95
N ILE A 80 16.74 2.93 8.53
CA ILE A 80 16.55 2.89 9.99
C ILE A 80 17.43 1.80 10.61
N ALA A 81 17.38 0.58 10.10
CA ALA A 81 18.13 -0.55 10.63
C ALA A 81 19.64 -0.27 10.63
N GLN A 82 20.17 0.25 9.53
CA GLN A 82 21.60 0.58 9.40
C GLN A 82 22.04 1.74 10.31
N ALA A 83 21.21 2.79 10.45
CA ALA A 83 21.48 3.88 11.36
C ALA A 83 21.49 3.42 12.83
N ALA A 84 20.61 2.48 13.18
CA ALA A 84 20.47 1.95 14.53
C ALA A 84 21.34 0.71 14.84
N ARG A 85 22.26 0.30 13.93
CA ARG A 85 23.06 -0.94 14.04
C ARG A 85 23.86 -1.11 15.33
N HIS A 86 24.18 -0.01 16.01
CA HIS A 86 24.88 0.01 17.29
C HIS A 86 23.95 -0.03 18.50
N THR A 87 22.65 0.21 18.28
CA THR A 87 21.60 0.17 19.31
C THR A 87 21.01 -1.23 19.42
N GLY A 88 20.77 -1.88 18.27
CA GLY A 88 20.20 -3.22 18.21
C GLY A 88 20.07 -3.73 16.77
N ARG A 89 19.66 -4.99 16.64
CA ARG A 89 19.47 -5.66 15.36
C ARG A 89 18.19 -6.48 15.28
N HIS A 90 17.25 -6.22 16.17
CA HIS A 90 15.97 -6.90 16.17
C HIS A 90 14.90 -6.03 15.47
N ILE A 91 14.12 -6.66 14.59
CA ILE A 91 13.05 -6.02 13.80
C ILE A 91 11.79 -6.88 13.87
N ILE A 92 10.65 -6.25 14.08
CA ILE A 92 9.35 -6.91 14.11
C ILE A 92 8.52 -6.47 12.91
N SER A 93 7.83 -7.43 12.27
CA SER A 93 6.94 -7.16 11.13
C SER A 93 5.76 -8.14 11.10
N THR A 94 5.03 -8.22 9.98
CA THR A 94 3.89 -9.10 9.83
C THR A 94 3.94 -9.96 8.56
N ALA A 95 3.09 -10.99 8.50
CA ALA A 95 2.90 -11.79 7.29
C ALA A 95 2.05 -11.07 6.21
N LEU A 96 1.47 -9.90 6.52
CA LEU A 96 0.59 -9.13 5.64
C LEU A 96 1.35 -8.20 4.69
N GLU A 97 2.65 -8.04 4.90
CA GLU A 97 3.46 -7.02 4.25
C GLU A 97 3.66 -7.27 2.75
N HIS A 98 3.74 -6.16 2.02
CA HIS A 98 4.13 -6.20 0.61
C HIS A 98 5.53 -6.80 0.43
N SER A 99 5.79 -7.38 -0.75
CA SER A 99 7.08 -8.00 -1.09
C SER A 99 8.29 -7.05 -0.95
N SER A 100 8.11 -5.74 -1.11
CA SER A 100 9.19 -4.75 -0.91
C SER A 100 9.60 -4.61 0.57
N VAL A 101 8.68 -4.83 1.51
CA VAL A 101 8.97 -4.93 2.95
C VAL A 101 9.64 -6.26 3.24
N GLY A 102 9.00 -7.38 2.87
CA GLY A 102 9.57 -8.71 3.11
C GLY A 102 10.95 -8.91 2.48
N GLY A 103 11.18 -8.39 1.27
CA GLY A 103 12.49 -8.42 0.60
C GLY A 103 13.54 -7.60 1.33
N SER A 104 13.17 -6.42 1.87
CA SER A 104 14.06 -5.59 2.69
C SER A 104 14.45 -6.29 3.98
N LEU A 105 13.49 -6.94 4.66
CA LEU A 105 13.71 -7.71 5.86
C LEU A 105 14.62 -8.92 5.61
N SER A 106 14.38 -9.67 4.52
CA SER A 106 15.25 -10.80 4.13
C SER A 106 16.69 -10.37 3.86
N ALA A 107 16.87 -9.20 3.21
CA ALA A 107 18.20 -8.64 2.96
C ALA A 107 18.91 -8.24 4.27
N LEU A 108 18.18 -7.71 5.25
CA LEU A 108 18.73 -7.39 6.58
C LEU A 108 19.02 -8.67 7.39
N GLN A 109 18.17 -9.69 7.30
CA GLN A 109 18.40 -10.98 7.93
C GLN A 109 19.71 -11.63 7.45
N ALA A 110 20.01 -11.53 6.15
CA ALA A 110 21.29 -11.98 5.60
C ALA A 110 22.50 -11.17 6.13
N GLN A 111 22.26 -9.97 6.70
CA GLN A 111 23.27 -9.13 7.35
C GLN A 111 23.33 -9.32 8.88
N GLY A 112 22.63 -10.32 9.41
CA GLY A 112 22.64 -10.67 10.84
C GLY A 112 21.62 -9.91 11.69
N TYR A 113 20.55 -9.36 11.07
CA TYR A 113 19.39 -8.88 11.80
C TYR A 113 18.46 -10.04 12.14
N GLU A 114 17.86 -9.98 13.31
CA GLU A 114 16.82 -10.92 13.76
C GLU A 114 15.44 -10.35 13.40
N ILE A 115 14.62 -11.18 12.75
CA ILE A 115 13.31 -10.76 12.27
C ILE A 115 12.24 -11.62 12.91
N ASP A 116 11.36 -11.02 13.70
CA ASP A 116 10.16 -11.65 14.23
C ASP A 116 8.91 -11.22 13.48
N LEU A 117 7.99 -12.15 13.29
CA LEU A 117 6.69 -11.88 12.70
C LEU A 117 5.60 -12.04 13.75
N VAL A 118 4.85 -10.94 13.97
CA VAL A 118 3.68 -10.97 14.86
C VAL A 118 2.54 -11.73 14.19
N ASP A 119 1.83 -12.51 14.97
CA ASP A 119 0.62 -13.21 14.54
C ASP A 119 -0.50 -12.23 14.18
N ILE A 120 -1.39 -12.74 13.34
CA ILE A 120 -2.56 -11.99 12.87
C ILE A 120 -3.81 -12.62 13.46
N ASN A 121 -4.65 -11.80 14.07
CA ASN A 121 -5.95 -12.17 14.60
C ASN A 121 -6.91 -12.62 13.48
N ARG A 122 -8.00 -13.27 13.86
CA ARG A 122 -9.02 -13.74 12.89
C ARG A 122 -9.71 -12.61 12.13
N ASP A 123 -9.75 -11.41 12.68
CA ASP A 123 -10.27 -10.20 12.03
C ASP A 123 -9.23 -9.52 11.11
N GLY A 124 -8.03 -10.10 10.98
CA GLY A 124 -6.94 -9.62 10.14
C GLY A 124 -6.11 -8.51 10.77
N THR A 125 -6.34 -8.15 12.02
CA THR A 125 -5.51 -7.18 12.75
C THR A 125 -4.29 -7.86 13.37
N ILE A 126 -3.23 -7.09 13.59
CA ILE A 126 -2.04 -7.53 14.33
C ILE A 126 -2.41 -7.86 15.79
N ASP A 127 -1.83 -8.91 16.35
CA ASP A 127 -1.95 -9.24 17.76
C ASP A 127 -1.06 -8.29 18.60
N LEU A 128 -1.70 -7.34 19.28
CA LEU A 128 -1.00 -6.32 20.06
C LEU A 128 -0.36 -6.88 21.34
N GLU A 129 -0.93 -7.93 21.94
CA GLU A 129 -0.36 -8.56 23.13
C GLU A 129 0.92 -9.32 22.77
N GLN A 130 0.89 -10.03 21.64
CA GLN A 130 2.09 -10.69 21.13
C GLN A 130 3.14 -9.64 20.68
N LEU A 131 2.74 -8.55 20.03
CA LEU A 131 3.66 -7.48 19.68
C LEU A 131 4.40 -6.97 20.92
N ASP A 132 3.69 -6.67 22.01
CA ASP A 132 4.30 -6.23 23.27
C ASP A 132 5.29 -7.26 23.83
N SER A 133 4.91 -8.55 23.78
CA SER A 133 5.77 -9.64 24.27
C SER A 133 7.05 -9.85 23.46
N LEU A 134 7.04 -9.50 22.16
CA LEU A 134 8.19 -9.59 21.26
C LEU A 134 9.12 -8.37 21.34
N LEU A 135 8.63 -7.22 21.85
CA LEU A 135 9.44 -6.01 21.96
C LEU A 135 10.54 -6.16 23.01
N ARG A 136 11.76 -5.86 22.59
CA ARG A 136 12.99 -5.97 23.38
C ARG A 136 13.75 -4.63 23.40
N LYS A 137 14.74 -4.51 24.29
CA LYS A 137 15.61 -3.31 24.37
C LYS A 137 16.42 -3.07 23.11
N ASP A 138 16.73 -4.13 22.35
CA ASP A 138 17.48 -4.09 21.09
C ASP A 138 16.56 -4.13 19.85
N THR A 139 15.23 -4.03 20.02
CA THR A 139 14.30 -3.83 18.91
C THR A 139 14.46 -2.42 18.37
N VAL A 140 14.81 -2.29 17.08
CA VAL A 140 15.06 -0.99 16.43
C VAL A 140 13.96 -0.57 15.47
N LEU A 141 13.13 -1.51 15.03
CA LEU A 141 12.08 -1.23 14.03
C LEU A 141 10.88 -2.16 14.21
N VAL A 142 9.70 -1.57 14.15
CA VAL A 142 8.44 -2.26 13.83
C VAL A 142 7.99 -1.76 12.45
N SER A 143 7.73 -2.68 11.50
CA SER A 143 7.30 -2.34 10.15
C SER A 143 5.98 -3.03 9.84
N VAL A 144 4.91 -2.24 9.59
CA VAL A 144 3.55 -2.73 9.34
C VAL A 144 2.88 -1.95 8.22
N CYS A 145 2.00 -2.60 7.46
CA CYS A 145 1.13 -1.91 6.52
C CYS A 145 -0.05 -1.24 7.26
N ALA A 146 -0.50 -0.07 6.81
CA ALA A 146 -1.69 0.56 7.37
C ALA A 146 -2.97 -0.17 6.94
N VAL A 147 -2.98 -0.67 5.71
CA VAL A 147 -4.08 -1.46 5.12
C VAL A 147 -3.46 -2.62 4.35
N ASP A 148 -3.87 -3.83 4.69
CA ASP A 148 -3.45 -5.02 3.94
C ASP A 148 -3.97 -5.01 2.50
N SER A 149 -3.10 -5.32 1.56
CA SER A 149 -3.41 -5.24 0.13
C SER A 149 -4.25 -6.40 -0.41
N GLU A 150 -4.37 -7.50 0.32
CA GLU A 150 -5.13 -8.68 -0.09
C GLU A 150 -6.49 -8.77 0.60
N LEU A 151 -6.58 -8.53 1.91
CA LEU A 151 -7.78 -8.62 2.73
C LEU A 151 -8.49 -7.27 2.91
N GLY A 152 -7.75 -6.17 2.80
CA GLY A 152 -8.25 -4.83 3.06
C GLY A 152 -8.35 -4.45 4.54
N THR A 153 -7.82 -5.27 5.44
CA THR A 153 -7.82 -5.01 6.89
C THR A 153 -7.04 -3.76 7.25
N VAL A 154 -7.64 -2.93 8.09
CA VAL A 154 -7.01 -1.72 8.63
C VAL A 154 -6.27 -2.07 9.91
N GLN A 155 -4.98 -1.78 9.96
CA GLN A 155 -4.16 -2.07 11.12
C GLN A 155 -4.28 -0.98 12.21
N PRO A 156 -4.16 -1.33 13.49
CA PRO A 156 -4.34 -0.41 14.62
C PRO A 156 -3.10 0.46 14.86
N ILE A 157 -2.67 1.25 13.84
CA ILE A 157 -1.41 2.02 13.84
C ILE A 157 -1.28 2.93 15.07
N ARG A 158 -2.38 3.57 15.51
CA ARG A 158 -2.35 4.45 16.71
C ARG A 158 -2.00 3.67 17.97
N GLN A 159 -2.54 2.45 18.12
CA GLN A 159 -2.27 1.61 19.29
C GLN A 159 -0.83 1.09 19.25
N ILE A 160 -0.33 0.69 18.07
CA ILE A 160 1.08 0.32 17.88
C ILE A 160 1.99 1.49 18.24
N GLY A 161 1.73 2.70 17.72
CA GLY A 161 2.51 3.88 18.05
C GLY A 161 2.47 4.25 19.54
N ALA A 162 1.33 4.04 20.20
CA ALA A 162 1.21 4.26 21.65
C ALA A 162 2.04 3.25 22.46
N LEU A 163 2.04 1.98 22.06
CA LEU A 163 2.84 0.93 22.69
C LEU A 163 4.35 1.24 22.57
N LEU A 164 4.80 1.66 21.39
CA LEU A 164 6.21 1.94 21.12
C LEU A 164 6.77 3.16 21.88
N LYS A 165 5.93 4.00 22.50
CA LYS A 165 6.40 5.08 23.41
C LYS A 165 7.24 4.55 24.57
N ASN A 166 7.02 3.31 24.98
CA ASN A 166 7.77 2.64 26.04
C ASN A 166 9.14 2.11 25.53
N TYR A 167 9.39 2.14 24.21
CA TYR A 167 10.58 1.61 23.56
C TYR A 167 11.27 2.70 22.71
N PRO A 168 11.97 3.67 23.34
CA PRO A 168 12.46 4.89 22.68
C PRO A 168 13.46 4.65 21.55
N ASN A 169 14.08 3.48 21.50
CA ASN A 169 15.00 3.08 20.42
C ASN A 169 14.29 2.41 19.23
N CYS A 170 13.05 1.99 19.39
CA CYS A 170 12.27 1.35 18.35
C CYS A 170 11.54 2.38 17.50
N ARG A 171 11.62 2.26 16.19
CA ARG A 171 10.95 3.13 15.22
C ARG A 171 9.76 2.42 14.60
N LEU A 172 8.75 3.20 14.21
CA LEU A 172 7.57 2.67 13.49
C LEU A 172 7.62 3.11 12.03
N HIS A 173 7.76 2.13 11.13
CA HIS A 173 7.53 2.30 9.71
C HIS A 173 6.15 1.81 9.32
N VAL A 174 5.41 2.61 8.55
CA VAL A 174 4.07 2.28 8.06
C VAL A 174 4.04 2.32 6.54
N ASP A 175 3.72 1.19 5.89
CA ASP A 175 3.37 1.18 4.48
C ASP A 175 1.90 1.61 4.33
N ALA A 176 1.67 2.88 3.93
CA ALA A 176 0.34 3.44 3.74
C ALA A 176 -0.15 3.38 2.27
N THR A 177 0.51 2.57 1.43
CA THR A 177 0.22 2.46 -0.01
C THR A 177 -1.25 2.18 -0.31
N GLN A 178 -1.91 1.35 0.49
CA GLN A 178 -3.33 1.04 0.33
C GLN A 178 -4.26 1.89 1.20
N ALA A 179 -3.72 2.82 2.01
CA ALA A 179 -4.51 3.63 2.94
C ALA A 179 -4.98 4.97 2.35
N VAL A 180 -4.12 5.64 1.57
CA VAL A 180 -4.39 6.98 1.02
C VAL A 180 -5.68 7.01 0.19
N GLY A 181 -6.57 7.93 0.51
CA GLY A 181 -7.88 8.08 -0.14
C GLY A 181 -8.92 7.01 0.20
N LYS A 182 -8.59 6.01 1.04
CA LYS A 182 -9.48 4.90 1.41
C LYS A 182 -9.82 4.87 2.90
N THR A 183 -8.91 5.36 3.74
CA THR A 183 -9.10 5.49 5.20
C THR A 183 -8.31 6.70 5.70
N PRO A 184 -8.68 7.31 6.85
CA PRO A 184 -7.87 8.38 7.44
C PRO A 184 -6.44 7.92 7.72
N LEU A 185 -5.46 8.75 7.39
CA LEU A 185 -4.06 8.48 7.69
C LEU A 185 -3.76 8.75 9.16
N VAL A 186 -3.05 7.84 9.80
CA VAL A 186 -2.57 7.98 11.18
C VAL A 186 -1.08 8.26 11.14
N LEU A 187 -0.69 9.45 11.58
CA LEU A 187 0.71 9.89 11.65
C LEU A 187 1.24 10.02 13.09
N ASP A 188 0.35 9.96 14.08
CA ASP A 188 0.74 10.00 15.49
C ASP A 188 1.49 8.72 15.87
N GLY A 189 2.70 8.89 16.41
CA GLY A 189 3.59 7.79 16.76
C GLY A 189 4.28 7.09 15.57
N VAL A 190 4.12 7.60 14.33
CA VAL A 190 4.76 7.05 13.13
C VAL A 190 6.05 7.80 12.82
N ASP A 191 7.16 7.08 12.67
CA ASP A 191 8.47 7.66 12.33
C ASP A 191 8.67 7.81 10.82
N THR A 192 8.19 6.82 10.04
CA THR A 192 8.22 6.87 8.57
C THR A 192 6.96 6.27 7.96
N MET A 193 6.52 6.84 6.81
CA MET A 193 5.34 6.36 6.09
C MET A 193 5.59 6.36 4.59
N SER A 194 5.36 5.22 3.93
CA SER A 194 5.46 5.07 2.47
C SER A 194 4.13 5.30 1.78
N ILE A 195 4.16 6.02 0.64
CA ILE A 195 2.98 6.37 -0.16
C ILE A 195 3.30 6.16 -1.65
N ALA A 196 2.34 5.60 -2.42
CA ALA A 196 2.46 5.40 -3.86
C ALA A 196 1.25 5.97 -4.62
N PRO A 197 1.42 7.04 -5.40
CA PRO A 197 0.34 7.75 -6.09
C PRO A 197 -0.51 6.88 -7.02
N HIS A 198 0.08 5.89 -7.69
CA HIS A 198 -0.64 4.97 -8.59
C HIS A 198 -1.69 4.09 -7.91
N LYS A 199 -1.85 4.15 -6.61
CA LYS A 199 -2.92 3.47 -5.85
C LYS A 199 -4.11 4.38 -5.52
N PHE A 200 -3.99 5.66 -5.86
CA PHE A 200 -5.04 6.67 -5.69
C PHE A 200 -5.09 7.67 -6.87
N TYR A 201 -5.04 7.12 -8.08
CA TYR A 201 -5.22 7.83 -9.37
C TYR A 201 -4.09 8.78 -9.76
N GLY A 202 -2.90 8.62 -9.15
CA GLY A 202 -1.67 9.29 -9.54
C GLY A 202 -0.88 8.48 -10.58
N LEU A 203 0.31 8.99 -10.94
CA LEU A 203 1.20 8.38 -11.92
C LEU A 203 2.06 7.28 -11.31
N ASN A 204 2.37 6.27 -12.12
CA ASN A 204 3.45 5.32 -11.86
C ASN A 204 4.83 6.03 -11.90
N GLY A 205 5.83 5.43 -11.27
CA GLY A 205 7.19 5.98 -11.25
C GLY A 205 7.39 7.11 -10.24
N SER A 206 6.40 7.37 -9.38
CA SER A 206 6.48 8.32 -8.28
C SER A 206 6.07 7.69 -6.95
N GLY A 207 6.65 8.18 -5.87
CA GLY A 207 6.35 7.79 -4.50
C GLY A 207 6.80 8.85 -3.52
N LEU A 208 6.34 8.75 -2.29
CA LEU A 208 6.77 9.57 -1.17
C LEU A 208 7.18 8.69 0.01
N LEU A 209 8.22 9.11 0.70
CA LEU A 209 8.50 8.69 2.06
C LEU A 209 8.35 9.91 2.97
N VAL A 210 7.37 9.87 3.87
CA VAL A 210 7.35 10.77 5.03
C VAL A 210 8.37 10.24 6.02
N LYS A 211 9.29 11.10 6.48
CA LYS A 211 10.32 10.78 7.47
C LYS A 211 10.34 11.88 8.53
N ARG A 212 10.07 11.56 9.78
CA ARG A 212 10.07 12.56 10.86
C ARG A 212 11.42 13.27 10.94
N LYS A 213 11.37 14.59 11.19
CA LYS A 213 12.53 15.47 11.13
C LYS A 213 13.72 14.94 11.96
N ASP A 214 13.44 14.49 13.17
CA ASP A 214 14.46 14.09 14.14
C ASP A 214 14.96 12.64 13.97
N LEU A 215 14.36 11.88 13.03
CA LEU A 215 14.80 10.55 12.69
C LEU A 215 16.04 10.60 11.78
N VAL A 216 17.08 9.86 12.12
CA VAL A 216 18.24 9.63 11.25
C VAL A 216 18.06 8.29 10.53
N ILE A 217 18.26 8.30 9.21
CA ILE A 217 18.29 7.09 8.37
C ILE A 217 19.52 7.12 7.49
N GLU A 218 20.08 5.96 7.16
CA GLU A 218 21.17 5.84 6.19
C GLU A 218 20.61 5.91 4.76
N PRO A 219 21.18 6.75 3.87
CA PRO A 219 20.79 6.79 2.47
C PRO A 219 21.01 5.44 1.78
N GLN A 220 20.10 5.07 0.86
CA GLN A 220 20.24 3.86 0.04
C GLN A 220 20.67 4.22 -1.41
N ILE A 221 20.47 5.46 -1.82
CA ILE A 221 20.91 6.00 -3.11
C ILE A 221 21.83 7.17 -2.83
N HIS A 222 23.12 6.98 -3.09
CA HIS A 222 24.18 7.94 -2.82
C HIS A 222 24.45 8.86 -4.01
N GLY A 223 24.90 10.09 -3.74
CA GLY A 223 25.25 11.10 -4.75
C GLY A 223 25.20 12.51 -4.17
N GLY A 224 25.00 13.51 -5.02
CA GLY A 224 24.89 14.90 -4.61
C GLY A 224 23.63 15.19 -3.82
N ALA A 225 23.72 16.16 -2.90
CA ALA A 225 22.53 16.71 -2.24
C ALA A 225 21.65 17.44 -3.27
N SER A 226 20.36 17.16 -3.24
CA SER A 226 19.37 17.80 -4.10
C SER A 226 18.21 18.31 -3.26
N THR A 227 17.03 17.65 -3.26
CA THR A 227 15.93 17.99 -2.35
C THR A 227 16.19 17.52 -0.92
N THR A 228 17.00 16.47 -0.75
CA THR A 228 17.34 15.88 0.55
C THR A 228 18.68 15.15 0.52
N LEU A 229 19.31 15.00 1.69
CA LEU A 229 20.53 14.19 1.88
C LEU A 229 20.26 12.69 1.86
N TYR A 230 18.98 12.26 1.97
CA TYR A 230 18.61 10.85 2.12
C TYR A 230 18.37 10.13 0.78
N ARG A 231 18.18 10.90 -0.30
CA ARG A 231 17.92 10.34 -1.64
C ARG A 231 18.50 11.27 -2.70
N SER A 232 19.56 10.83 -3.34
CA SER A 232 20.21 11.58 -4.43
C SER A 232 19.46 11.44 -5.74
N GLY A 233 19.63 12.41 -6.61
CA GLY A 233 19.08 12.43 -7.98
C GLY A 233 18.43 13.76 -8.32
N THR A 234 18.35 14.07 -9.62
CA THR A 234 17.65 15.25 -10.10
C THR A 234 16.17 15.20 -9.72
N PRO A 235 15.62 16.24 -9.08
CA PRO A 235 14.20 16.26 -8.72
C PRO A 235 13.31 16.19 -9.95
N ALA A 236 12.35 15.27 -9.95
CA ALA A 236 11.36 15.12 -11.01
C ALA A 236 10.15 16.03 -10.68
N LEU A 237 10.25 17.33 -11.01
CA LEU A 237 9.26 18.34 -10.64
C LEU A 237 7.85 17.99 -11.11
N ALA A 238 7.68 17.55 -12.35
CA ALA A 238 6.36 17.21 -12.87
C ALA A 238 5.73 15.99 -12.18
N LEU A 239 6.54 15.01 -11.74
CA LEU A 239 6.05 13.91 -10.91
C LEU A 239 5.67 14.40 -9.50
N ALA A 240 6.37 15.38 -8.94
CA ALA A 240 6.00 15.98 -7.65
C ALA A 240 4.66 16.73 -7.74
N VAL A 241 4.48 17.56 -8.79
CA VAL A 241 3.21 18.28 -9.07
C VAL A 241 2.06 17.29 -9.30
N SER A 242 2.29 16.23 -10.08
CA SER A 242 1.27 15.20 -10.31
C SER A 242 0.89 14.47 -9.02
N THR A 243 1.86 14.24 -8.13
CA THR A 243 1.62 13.64 -6.81
C THR A 243 0.82 14.57 -5.89
N GLU A 244 1.15 15.86 -5.87
CA GLU A 244 0.34 16.90 -5.19
C GLU A 244 -1.11 16.84 -5.63
N LYS A 245 -1.36 16.87 -6.97
CA LYS A 245 -2.72 16.84 -7.52
C LYS A 245 -3.46 15.55 -7.18
N ALA A 246 -2.79 14.40 -7.25
CA ALA A 246 -3.38 13.12 -6.87
C ALA A 246 -3.76 13.07 -5.38
N LEU A 247 -2.90 13.57 -4.48
CA LEU A 247 -3.18 13.66 -3.05
C LEU A 247 -4.35 14.60 -2.74
N GLU A 248 -4.36 15.79 -3.34
CA GLU A 248 -5.46 16.74 -3.21
C GLU A 248 -6.80 16.07 -3.54
N LEU A 249 -6.90 15.46 -4.74
CA LEU A 249 -8.12 14.78 -5.20
C LEU A 249 -8.50 13.59 -4.33
N ALA A 250 -7.52 12.81 -3.86
CA ALA A 250 -7.75 11.65 -3.03
C ALA A 250 -8.30 12.03 -1.65
N LEU A 251 -7.74 13.06 -1.02
CA LEU A 251 -8.13 13.48 0.33
C LEU A 251 -9.42 14.30 0.32
N THR A 252 -9.59 15.22 -0.63
CA THR A 252 -10.80 16.04 -0.74
C THR A 252 -12.05 15.20 -1.04
N ASN A 253 -11.93 14.19 -1.91
CA ASN A 253 -13.07 13.37 -2.33
C ASN A 253 -13.19 12.06 -1.53
N GLN A 254 -12.36 11.84 -0.50
CA GLN A 254 -12.27 10.57 0.23
C GLN A 254 -13.63 10.07 0.71
N ALA A 255 -14.38 10.88 1.44
CA ALA A 255 -15.64 10.46 2.05
C ALA A 255 -16.66 10.00 1.00
N GLN A 256 -16.84 10.80 -0.07
CA GLN A 256 -17.75 10.48 -1.16
C GLN A 256 -17.33 9.20 -1.92
N ARG A 257 -16.04 9.09 -2.28
CA ARG A 257 -15.51 7.92 -3.01
C ARG A 257 -15.62 6.65 -2.18
N VAL A 258 -15.33 6.72 -0.88
CA VAL A 258 -15.45 5.58 0.05
C VAL A 258 -16.90 5.13 0.15
N GLU A 259 -17.87 6.06 0.24
CA GLU A 259 -19.29 5.71 0.32
C GLU A 259 -19.80 5.03 -0.96
N THR A 260 -19.44 5.56 -2.13
CA THR A 260 -19.76 4.94 -3.42
C THR A 260 -19.23 3.50 -3.48
N VAL A 261 -17.97 3.31 -3.09
CA VAL A 261 -17.34 1.97 -3.11
C VAL A 261 -17.94 1.04 -2.06
N ARG A 262 -18.35 1.56 -0.90
CA ARG A 262 -19.02 0.77 0.15
C ARG A 262 -20.34 0.19 -0.34
N GLU A 263 -21.13 0.95 -1.08
CA GLU A 263 -22.37 0.47 -1.65
C GLU A 263 -22.13 -0.64 -2.68
N LEU A 264 -21.14 -0.49 -3.57
CA LEU A 264 -20.75 -1.53 -4.52
C LEU A 264 -20.28 -2.80 -3.81
N ASN A 265 -19.46 -2.67 -2.75
CA ASN A 265 -18.98 -3.80 -1.97
C ASN A 265 -20.14 -4.53 -1.26
N ARG A 266 -21.09 -3.79 -0.69
CA ARG A 266 -22.28 -4.33 -0.03
C ARG A 266 -23.12 -5.17 -1.01
N GLN A 267 -23.35 -4.66 -2.22
CA GLN A 267 -24.07 -5.36 -3.28
C GLN A 267 -23.34 -6.65 -3.70
N LEU A 268 -22.02 -6.57 -3.89
CA LEU A 268 -21.20 -7.75 -4.22
C LEU A 268 -21.26 -8.80 -3.11
N ARG A 269 -21.11 -8.42 -1.85
CA ARG A 269 -21.20 -9.36 -0.72
C ARG A 269 -22.57 -10.03 -0.66
N ALA A 270 -23.65 -9.27 -0.85
CA ALA A 270 -25.01 -9.84 -0.86
C ALA A 270 -25.20 -10.85 -1.99
N ALA A 271 -24.81 -10.50 -3.23
CA ALA A 271 -24.98 -11.37 -4.38
C ALA A 271 -24.07 -12.60 -4.34
N LEU A 272 -22.80 -12.44 -3.99
CA LEU A 272 -21.82 -13.54 -3.92
C LEU A 272 -22.08 -14.45 -2.72
N GLY A 273 -22.62 -13.94 -1.61
CA GLY A 273 -23.01 -14.72 -0.44
C GLY A 273 -24.16 -15.70 -0.67
N ALA A 274 -24.93 -15.54 -1.76
CA ALA A 274 -25.93 -16.51 -2.17
C ALA A 274 -25.33 -17.84 -2.67
N TYR A 275 -24.04 -17.89 -2.98
CA TYR A 275 -23.35 -19.10 -3.43
C TYR A 275 -22.75 -19.84 -2.22
N PRO A 276 -23.19 -21.06 -1.87
CA PRO A 276 -22.70 -21.78 -0.69
C PRO A 276 -21.21 -22.18 -0.78
N GLN A 277 -20.61 -22.10 -1.98
CA GLN A 277 -19.19 -22.37 -2.20
C GLN A 277 -18.32 -21.16 -1.90
N VAL A 278 -18.89 -19.96 -1.77
CA VAL A 278 -18.15 -18.73 -1.53
C VAL A 278 -17.85 -18.57 -0.04
N ARG A 279 -16.59 -18.22 0.25
CA ARG A 279 -16.13 -17.81 1.56
C ARG A 279 -15.46 -16.46 1.44
N PHE A 280 -15.94 -15.47 2.16
CA PHE A 280 -15.26 -14.18 2.27
C PHE A 280 -14.08 -14.29 3.23
N ASN A 281 -12.92 -13.79 2.78
CA ASN A 281 -11.70 -13.70 3.57
C ASN A 281 -11.48 -12.27 4.11
N SER A 282 -11.95 -11.24 3.38
CA SER A 282 -12.00 -9.88 3.89
C SER A 282 -13.04 -9.76 5.00
N PRO A 283 -12.68 -9.29 6.20
CA PRO A 283 -13.64 -9.03 7.27
C PRO A 283 -14.58 -7.88 6.91
N GLU A 284 -15.67 -7.73 7.66
CA GLU A 284 -16.67 -6.68 7.40
C GLU A 284 -16.14 -5.26 7.63
N ASN A 285 -15.19 -5.10 8.54
CA ASN A 285 -14.54 -3.83 8.88
C ASN A 285 -13.34 -3.49 7.98
N ALA A 286 -13.07 -4.28 6.93
CA ALA A 286 -12.05 -3.96 5.93
C ALA A 286 -12.42 -2.69 5.14
N VAL A 287 -11.43 -2.03 4.52
CA VAL A 287 -11.72 -0.96 3.56
C VAL A 287 -12.61 -1.49 2.42
N PRO A 288 -13.67 -0.79 2.04
CA PRO A 288 -14.64 -1.30 1.07
C PRO A 288 -14.06 -1.51 -0.34
N HIS A 289 -12.89 -0.94 -0.60
CA HIS A 289 -12.18 -1.06 -1.88
C HIS A 289 -11.62 -2.46 -2.16
N ILE A 290 -11.50 -3.32 -1.15
CA ILE A 290 -10.86 -4.63 -1.26
C ILE A 290 -11.81 -5.70 -0.74
N LEU A 291 -12.11 -6.67 -1.60
CA LEU A 291 -12.91 -7.84 -1.27
C LEU A 291 -12.16 -9.10 -1.68
N ASN A 292 -11.63 -9.82 -0.72
CA ASN A 292 -11.01 -11.12 -0.92
C ASN A 292 -12.00 -12.24 -0.62
N LEU A 293 -12.06 -13.21 -1.49
CA LEU A 293 -12.93 -14.38 -1.35
C LEU A 293 -12.27 -15.63 -1.92
N SER A 294 -12.82 -16.76 -1.54
CA SER A 294 -12.45 -18.09 -2.07
C SER A 294 -13.70 -18.79 -2.60
N VAL A 295 -13.51 -19.60 -3.64
CA VAL A 295 -14.54 -20.54 -4.12
C VAL A 295 -14.08 -21.95 -3.77
N ALA A 296 -14.81 -22.65 -2.91
CA ALA A 296 -14.44 -23.96 -2.40
C ALA A 296 -14.20 -24.96 -3.54
N GLY A 297 -13.06 -25.68 -3.47
CA GLY A 297 -12.68 -26.68 -4.46
C GLY A 297 -12.06 -26.13 -5.76
N VAL A 298 -11.97 -24.81 -5.93
CA VAL A 298 -11.36 -24.19 -7.11
C VAL A 298 -10.15 -23.38 -6.73
N LYS A 299 -8.99 -23.59 -7.37
CA LYS A 299 -7.81 -22.76 -7.15
C LYS A 299 -8.08 -21.33 -7.61
N GLY A 300 -7.65 -20.33 -6.84
CA GLY A 300 -7.82 -18.91 -7.17
C GLY A 300 -7.30 -18.54 -8.56
N THR A 301 -6.15 -19.10 -8.96
CA THR A 301 -5.57 -18.90 -10.30
C THR A 301 -6.43 -19.44 -11.44
N VAL A 302 -7.13 -20.56 -11.22
CA VAL A 302 -8.05 -21.14 -12.21
C VAL A 302 -9.30 -20.27 -12.34
N PHE A 303 -9.84 -19.81 -11.21
CA PHE A 303 -11.01 -18.93 -11.20
C PHE A 303 -10.71 -17.57 -11.84
N GLN A 304 -9.58 -16.97 -11.48
CA GLN A 304 -9.10 -15.71 -12.08
C GLN A 304 -8.91 -15.81 -13.59
N ARG A 305 -8.33 -16.92 -14.10
CA ARG A 305 -8.16 -17.16 -15.53
C ARG A 305 -9.52 -17.25 -16.24
N ALA A 306 -10.47 -17.97 -15.69
CA ALA A 306 -11.81 -18.10 -16.26
C ALA A 306 -12.58 -16.77 -16.32
N LEU A 307 -12.37 -15.87 -15.36
CA LEU A 307 -12.89 -14.50 -15.40
C LEU A 307 -12.16 -13.67 -16.46
N SER A 308 -10.83 -13.79 -16.55
CA SER A 308 -10.01 -13.07 -17.53
C SER A 308 -10.39 -13.42 -18.98
N GLU A 309 -10.69 -14.69 -19.27
CA GLU A 309 -11.19 -15.15 -20.57
C GLU A 309 -12.56 -14.52 -20.93
N ARG A 310 -13.29 -14.00 -19.95
CA ARG A 310 -14.55 -13.25 -20.12
C ARG A 310 -14.35 -11.73 -20.04
N GLY A 311 -13.10 -11.27 -20.14
CA GLY A 311 -12.76 -9.85 -20.14
C GLY A 311 -12.85 -9.15 -18.77
N ILE A 312 -12.77 -9.92 -17.68
CA ILE A 312 -12.85 -9.41 -16.31
C ILE A 312 -11.48 -9.53 -15.64
N CYS A 313 -10.93 -8.39 -15.20
CA CYS A 313 -9.62 -8.30 -14.56
C CYS A 313 -9.76 -8.30 -13.04
N VAL A 314 -9.22 -9.33 -12.39
CA VAL A 314 -9.13 -9.50 -10.93
C VAL A 314 -7.76 -10.09 -10.58
N SER A 315 -7.32 -10.00 -9.33
CA SER A 315 -6.03 -10.55 -8.86
C SER A 315 -6.21 -11.73 -7.91
N VAL A 316 -5.26 -12.67 -7.93
CA VAL A 316 -5.23 -13.77 -6.95
C VAL A 316 -4.62 -13.31 -5.63
N LYS A 317 -3.55 -12.53 -5.70
CA LYS A 317 -2.79 -11.96 -4.58
C LYS A 317 -1.99 -10.76 -5.08
N SER A 318 -1.06 -10.22 -4.30
CA SER A 318 -0.22 -9.12 -4.82
C SER A 318 0.51 -9.57 -6.09
N ALA A 319 0.58 -8.69 -7.09
CA ALA A 319 1.15 -9.00 -8.42
C ALA A 319 2.61 -9.50 -8.37
N CYS A 320 3.34 -9.16 -7.30
CA CYS A 320 4.75 -9.55 -7.11
C CYS A 320 4.94 -10.90 -6.39
N SER A 321 3.87 -11.66 -6.13
CA SER A 321 3.96 -12.94 -5.41
C SER A 321 4.14 -14.12 -6.37
N ALA A 322 4.96 -15.14 -6.00
CA ALA A 322 5.22 -16.32 -6.82
C ALA A 322 3.95 -17.10 -7.15
N GLU A 323 3.78 -17.51 -8.40
CA GLU A 323 2.62 -18.28 -8.87
C GLU A 323 2.49 -19.61 -8.09
N GLY A 324 1.24 -20.07 -7.92
CA GLY A 324 0.93 -21.38 -7.32
C GLY A 324 1.15 -21.50 -5.82
N THR A 325 1.65 -20.46 -5.14
CA THR A 325 1.77 -20.46 -3.67
C THR A 325 0.49 -19.95 -3.01
N PRO A 326 0.14 -20.43 -1.79
CA PRO A 326 -1.01 -19.90 -1.05
C PRO A 326 -0.82 -18.42 -0.70
N SER A 327 -1.91 -17.66 -0.59
CA SER A 327 -1.88 -16.31 -0.03
C SER A 327 -1.40 -16.36 1.42
N LYS A 328 -0.35 -15.58 1.74
CA LYS A 328 0.17 -15.48 3.11
C LYS A 328 -0.83 -14.79 4.03
N ALA A 329 -1.49 -13.74 3.55
CA ALA A 329 -2.48 -12.99 4.31
C ALA A 329 -3.70 -13.86 4.65
N VAL A 330 -4.28 -14.53 3.65
CA VAL A 330 -5.42 -15.45 3.89
C VAL A 330 -5.02 -16.62 4.78
N PHE A 331 -3.81 -17.15 4.65
CA PHE A 331 -3.32 -18.23 5.52
C PHE A 331 -3.11 -17.72 6.96
N ALA A 332 -2.55 -16.54 7.15
CA ALA A 332 -2.33 -15.96 8.48
C ALA A 332 -3.64 -15.86 9.28
N VAL A 333 -4.73 -15.43 8.62
CA VAL A 333 -6.05 -15.25 9.26
C VAL A 333 -6.83 -16.57 9.39
N SER A 334 -6.82 -17.41 8.35
CA SER A 334 -7.67 -18.61 8.28
C SER A 334 -7.04 -19.86 8.85
N ARG A 335 -5.72 -19.92 8.90
CA ARG A 335 -4.90 -21.13 9.18
C ARG A 335 -5.28 -22.31 8.27
N ASP A 336 -5.91 -22.03 7.14
CA ASP A 336 -6.40 -23.01 6.17
C ASP A 336 -5.66 -22.84 4.82
N ARG A 337 -4.73 -23.77 4.54
CA ARG A 337 -3.93 -23.75 3.30
C ARG A 337 -4.80 -23.94 2.05
N LYS A 338 -5.89 -24.75 2.12
CA LYS A 338 -6.78 -24.98 0.97
C LYS A 338 -7.55 -23.70 0.65
N ASN A 339 -8.05 -23.00 1.68
CA ASN A 339 -8.70 -21.72 1.53
C ASN A 339 -7.75 -20.67 0.93
N ALA A 340 -6.52 -20.58 1.43
CA ALA A 340 -5.50 -19.64 0.94
C ALA A 340 -5.07 -19.91 -0.53
N LEU A 341 -5.13 -21.17 -1.00
CA LEU A 341 -4.90 -21.52 -2.42
C LEU A 341 -6.10 -21.21 -3.32
N SER A 342 -7.30 -21.16 -2.75
CA SER A 342 -8.56 -20.87 -3.47
C SER A 342 -8.91 -19.38 -3.48
N SER A 343 -8.14 -18.55 -2.76
CA SER A 343 -8.43 -17.13 -2.59
C SER A 343 -8.05 -16.30 -3.82
N TRP A 344 -8.82 -15.25 -4.04
CA TRP A 344 -8.58 -14.20 -5.04
C TRP A 344 -9.27 -12.92 -4.61
N ARG A 345 -8.94 -11.80 -5.25
CA ARG A 345 -9.32 -10.46 -4.80
C ARG A 345 -10.02 -9.67 -5.90
N ILE A 346 -11.15 -9.08 -5.56
CA ILE A 346 -11.80 -7.98 -6.27
C ILE A 346 -11.31 -6.67 -5.64
N SER A 347 -10.91 -5.70 -6.44
CA SER A 347 -10.61 -4.36 -5.95
C SER A 347 -11.46 -3.33 -6.68
N LEU A 348 -12.23 -2.58 -5.90
CA LEU A 348 -13.24 -1.64 -6.37
C LEU A 348 -12.71 -0.20 -6.44
N SER A 349 -13.37 0.59 -7.26
CA SER A 349 -13.17 2.03 -7.42
C SER A 349 -14.51 2.74 -7.49
N HIS A 350 -14.53 4.03 -7.19
CA HIS A 350 -15.66 4.91 -7.48
C HIS A 350 -15.94 5.06 -8.99
N LEU A 351 -15.02 4.59 -9.85
CA LEU A 351 -15.18 4.58 -11.31
C LEU A 351 -15.94 3.33 -11.80
N ALA A 352 -16.06 2.29 -10.98
CA ALA A 352 -16.80 1.09 -11.35
C ALA A 352 -18.30 1.38 -11.42
N THR A 353 -18.95 0.91 -12.50
CA THR A 353 -20.37 1.16 -12.74
C THR A 353 -21.24 0.01 -12.28
N GLN A 354 -22.53 0.28 -12.04
CA GLN A 354 -23.52 -0.77 -11.72
C GLN A 354 -23.64 -1.82 -12.83
N GLU A 355 -23.50 -1.40 -14.08
CA GLU A 355 -23.52 -2.31 -15.24
C GLU A 355 -22.33 -3.27 -15.23
N GLU A 356 -21.11 -2.77 -14.94
CA GLU A 356 -19.92 -3.60 -14.80
C GLU A 356 -20.07 -4.63 -13.66
N ILE A 357 -20.66 -4.22 -12.53
CA ILE A 357 -20.96 -5.13 -11.42
C ILE A 357 -21.95 -6.20 -11.83
N ALA A 358 -23.02 -5.85 -12.53
CA ALA A 358 -24.01 -6.82 -13.01
C ALA A 358 -23.41 -7.84 -14.00
N GLN A 359 -22.60 -7.36 -14.96
CA GLN A 359 -21.89 -8.23 -15.91
C GLN A 359 -20.87 -9.13 -15.21
N PHE A 360 -20.15 -8.60 -14.21
CA PHE A 360 -19.25 -9.40 -13.37
C PHE A 360 -20.01 -10.53 -12.66
N LEU A 361 -21.14 -10.23 -12.01
CA LEU A 361 -21.95 -11.22 -11.29
C LEU A 361 -22.48 -12.31 -12.22
N GLN A 362 -22.91 -11.96 -13.44
CA GLN A 362 -23.31 -12.93 -14.44
C GLN A 362 -22.16 -13.88 -14.82
N ALA A 363 -20.98 -13.34 -15.13
CA ALA A 363 -19.80 -14.12 -15.47
C ALA A 363 -19.33 -14.98 -14.28
N PHE A 364 -19.36 -14.45 -13.06
CA PHE A 364 -19.06 -15.19 -11.84
C PHE A 364 -19.95 -16.42 -11.70
N GLY A 365 -21.28 -16.28 -11.88
CA GLY A 365 -22.22 -17.38 -11.83
C GLY A 365 -21.90 -18.49 -12.85
N GLN A 366 -21.56 -18.11 -14.08
CA GLN A 366 -21.13 -19.07 -15.12
C GLN A 366 -19.83 -19.79 -14.73
N CYS A 367 -18.85 -19.08 -14.18
CA CYS A 367 -17.61 -19.68 -13.69
C CYS A 367 -17.87 -20.68 -12.55
N VAL A 368 -18.73 -20.36 -11.60
CA VAL A 368 -19.11 -21.28 -10.51
C VAL A 368 -19.77 -22.54 -11.05
N GLN A 369 -20.70 -22.40 -11.99
CA GLN A 369 -21.39 -23.56 -12.60
C GLN A 369 -20.44 -24.50 -13.34
N THR A 370 -19.41 -23.93 -13.97
CA THR A 370 -18.45 -24.70 -14.79
C THR A 370 -17.32 -25.32 -13.96
N LEU A 371 -16.82 -24.60 -12.95
CA LEU A 371 -15.58 -24.94 -12.24
C LEU A 371 -15.81 -25.55 -10.86
N ALA A 372 -16.89 -25.16 -10.16
CA ALA A 372 -17.13 -25.67 -8.82
C ALA A 372 -17.58 -27.14 -8.85
N PRO A 373 -17.04 -28.01 -7.97
CA PRO A 373 -17.47 -29.38 -7.90
C PRO A 373 -18.97 -29.42 -7.60
N LYS A 374 -19.73 -30.17 -8.44
CA LYS A 374 -21.11 -30.46 -8.15
C LYS A 374 -21.15 -31.20 -6.82
N LYS A 375 -21.95 -30.74 -5.85
CA LYS A 375 -22.24 -31.56 -4.66
C LYS A 375 -22.78 -32.89 -5.14
N ALA A 376 -22.08 -33.98 -4.81
CA ALA A 376 -22.59 -35.33 -4.96
C ALA A 376 -23.77 -35.53 -4.02
#